data_cdb5efa43e01047fd249634ce8634f8d
#
_entry.id   cdb5efa43e01047fd249634ce8634f8d
#
_cell.length_a   1.000
_cell.length_b   1.000
_cell.length_c   1.000
_cell.angle_alpha   90.00
_cell.angle_beta   90.00
_cell.angle_gamma   90.00
#
_symmetry.space_group_name_H-M   'P 1'
#
loop_
_entity.id
_entity.type
_entity.pdbx_description
1 polymer ?
#
loop_
_entity_poly.entity_id
_entity_poly.type
_entity_poly.pdbx_seq_one_letter_code
_entity_poly.pdbx_strand_id
1 'polypeptide(L)'
;VGPEMRRGIGELDGQGEATGGVIVMRSGQNALATIAAVKAKLEALKPGLPPGVEIVTTYDRSGLIERAVANLRNKLAEEFIVVALVCGLFLLHLRSAFVAIVSLPLGVLIAFIVMRHQGVNANIMSLGGIAIAIGAMVDAAVVMIENAHKKLERWAHEHPDQTLAGEE
;
A
#
# COMPACT_ATOMS: atom_id res chain seq x y z
N VAL A 1 39.77 -4.29 -16.77
CA VAL A 1 38.66 -3.69 -17.50
C VAL A 1 39.26 -3.04 -18.73
N GLY A 2 38.85 -3.46 -19.91
CA GLY A 2 39.34 -2.95 -21.19
C GLY A 2 38.14 -2.74 -22.14
N PRO A 3 38.35 -2.08 -23.29
CA PRO A 3 37.32 -1.92 -24.29
C PRO A 3 36.90 -3.24 -24.89
N GLU A 4 35.63 -3.57 -24.89
CA GLU A 4 35.03 -4.69 -25.60
C GLU A 4 34.45 -4.24 -26.94
N MET A 5 34.30 -5.22 -27.87
CA MET A 5 33.67 -4.94 -29.12
C MET A 5 32.21 -4.55 -28.91
N ARG A 6 31.81 -3.50 -29.57
CA ARG A 6 30.47 -2.92 -29.50
C ARG A 6 29.43 -3.91 -30.05
N ARG A 7 28.39 -4.18 -29.28
CA ARG A 7 27.33 -5.15 -29.63
C ARG A 7 26.01 -4.50 -30.03
N GLY A 8 25.91 -3.17 -29.94
CA GLY A 8 24.68 -2.45 -30.27
C GLY A 8 24.86 -0.95 -30.21
N ILE A 9 23.81 -0.23 -30.53
CA ILE A 9 23.73 1.24 -30.50
C ILE A 9 22.72 1.62 -29.42
N GLY A 10 23.11 2.49 -28.50
CA GLY A 10 22.19 3.18 -27.60
C GLY A 10 21.84 4.55 -28.14
N GLU A 11 20.61 4.92 -28.10
CA GLU A 11 20.10 6.22 -28.53
C GLU A 11 19.21 6.82 -27.44
N LEU A 12 19.23 8.13 -27.30
CA LEU A 12 18.38 8.87 -26.37
C LEU A 12 17.61 9.94 -27.14
N ASP A 13 16.26 9.85 -27.14
CA ASP A 13 15.33 10.82 -27.70
C ASP A 13 15.56 11.21 -29.18
N GLY A 14 16.15 10.32 -29.99
CA GLY A 14 16.46 10.60 -31.41
C GLY A 14 17.60 11.59 -31.61
N GLN A 15 18.37 11.92 -30.59
CA GLN A 15 19.43 12.92 -30.65
C GLN A 15 20.82 12.35 -30.97
N GLY A 16 20.86 11.09 -31.38
CA GLY A 16 22.09 10.39 -31.72
C GLY A 16 22.55 9.42 -30.65
N GLU A 17 23.79 8.99 -30.77
CA GLU A 17 24.31 7.90 -29.96
C GLU A 17 24.58 8.33 -28.51
N ALA A 18 24.06 7.53 -27.59
CA ALA A 18 24.30 7.67 -26.15
C ALA A 18 24.77 6.38 -25.52
N THR A 19 25.59 6.49 -24.46
CA THR A 19 26.01 5.32 -23.66
C THR A 19 25.06 5.16 -22.50
N GLY A 20 24.40 4.00 -22.40
CA GLY A 20 23.47 3.71 -21.33
C GLY A 20 24.02 2.69 -20.33
N GLY A 21 23.50 2.73 -19.10
CA GLY A 21 23.72 1.74 -18.07
C GLY A 21 22.43 1.32 -17.40
N VAL A 22 22.34 0.06 -17.00
CA VAL A 22 21.21 -0.47 -16.24
C VAL A 22 21.69 -0.94 -14.88
N ILE A 23 21.06 -0.44 -13.84
CA ILE A 23 21.34 -0.87 -12.47
C ILE A 23 20.27 -1.85 -12.04
N VAL A 24 20.68 -3.09 -11.81
CA VAL A 24 19.78 -4.18 -11.40
C VAL A 24 19.88 -4.39 -9.90
N MET A 25 18.74 -4.34 -9.23
CA MET A 25 18.65 -4.62 -7.80
C MET A 25 18.74 -6.12 -7.53
N ARG A 26 19.45 -6.52 -6.49
CA ARG A 26 19.48 -7.92 -6.03
C ARG A 26 18.12 -8.29 -5.43
N SER A 27 17.74 -9.55 -5.61
CA SER A 27 16.52 -10.10 -5.00
C SER A 27 16.54 -9.94 -3.47
N GLY A 28 15.39 -9.63 -2.88
CA GLY A 28 15.24 -9.47 -1.43
C GLY A 28 15.63 -8.10 -0.87
N GLN A 29 16.15 -7.18 -1.68
CA GLN A 29 16.47 -5.82 -1.22
C GLN A 29 15.24 -4.89 -1.28
N ASN A 30 15.27 -3.81 -0.49
CA ASN A 30 14.24 -2.78 -0.56
C ASN A 30 14.47 -1.87 -1.76
N ALA A 31 13.51 -1.84 -2.69
CA ALA A 31 13.63 -1.12 -3.96
C ALA A 31 13.80 0.39 -3.76
N LEU A 32 12.98 1.03 -2.91
CA LEU A 32 13.07 2.48 -2.67
C LEU A 32 14.40 2.87 -2.03
N ALA A 33 14.84 2.12 -1.03
CA ALA A 33 16.13 2.36 -0.37
C ALA A 33 17.30 2.18 -1.35
N THR A 34 17.25 1.16 -2.20
CA THR A 34 18.28 0.91 -3.21
C THR A 34 18.31 2.02 -4.25
N ILE A 35 17.14 2.46 -4.77
CA ILE A 35 17.06 3.57 -5.73
C ILE A 35 17.59 4.86 -5.11
N ALA A 36 17.24 5.17 -3.86
CA ALA A 36 17.75 6.34 -3.16
C ALA A 36 19.28 6.31 -3.00
N ALA A 37 19.84 5.15 -2.63
CA ALA A 37 21.29 4.98 -2.52
C ALA A 37 21.99 5.13 -3.89
N VAL A 38 21.39 4.61 -4.95
CA VAL A 38 21.91 4.76 -6.33
C VAL A 38 21.90 6.23 -6.75
N LYS A 39 20.79 6.95 -6.54
CA LYS A 39 20.69 8.38 -6.85
C LYS A 39 21.77 9.18 -6.10
N ALA A 40 21.90 8.95 -4.81
CA ALA A 40 22.92 9.61 -4.01
C ALA A 40 24.36 9.32 -4.53
N LYS A 41 24.61 8.09 -4.97
CA LYS A 41 25.91 7.72 -5.54
C LYS A 41 26.15 8.38 -6.91
N LEU A 42 25.13 8.46 -7.76
CA LEU A 42 25.23 9.14 -9.05
C LEU A 42 25.48 10.64 -8.87
N GLU A 43 24.81 11.29 -7.93
CA GLU A 43 25.07 12.69 -7.60
C GLU A 43 26.51 12.92 -7.11
N ALA A 44 27.01 12.01 -6.27
CA ALA A 44 28.40 12.08 -5.79
C ALA A 44 29.44 11.86 -6.90
N LEU A 45 29.07 11.22 -8.00
CA LEU A 45 29.95 10.98 -9.16
C LEU A 45 29.98 12.15 -10.16
N LYS A 46 28.93 12.97 -10.19
CA LYS A 46 28.80 14.11 -11.15
C LYS A 46 30.02 15.03 -11.18
N PRO A 47 30.62 15.45 -10.03
CA PRO A 47 31.78 16.33 -10.05
C PRO A 47 33.04 15.73 -10.69
N GLY A 48 33.10 14.39 -10.79
CA GLY A 48 34.22 13.69 -11.40
C GLY A 48 34.07 13.36 -12.87
N LEU A 49 32.95 13.77 -13.48
CA LEU A 49 32.71 13.54 -14.90
C LEU A 49 33.50 14.54 -15.77
N PRO A 50 33.93 14.11 -16.97
CA PRO A 50 34.54 15.03 -17.93
C PRO A 50 33.58 16.15 -18.33
N PRO A 51 34.08 17.34 -18.71
CA PRO A 51 33.24 18.43 -19.24
C PRO A 51 32.39 17.99 -20.42
N GLY A 52 31.08 18.29 -20.37
CA GLY A 52 30.12 17.94 -21.42
C GLY A 52 29.49 16.56 -21.28
N VAL A 53 29.83 15.78 -20.23
CA VAL A 53 29.20 14.50 -19.92
C VAL A 53 28.12 14.72 -18.87
N GLU A 54 26.88 14.34 -19.18
CA GLU A 54 25.74 14.46 -18.28
C GLU A 54 25.12 13.09 -18.01
N ILE A 55 24.67 12.87 -16.77
CA ILE A 55 23.90 11.67 -16.41
C ILE A 55 22.42 11.98 -16.50
N VAL A 56 21.74 11.35 -17.47
CA VAL A 56 20.31 11.47 -17.67
C VAL A 56 19.61 10.21 -17.19
N THR A 57 18.66 10.35 -16.26
CA THR A 57 17.86 9.23 -15.79
C THR A 57 16.71 8.98 -16.73
N THR A 58 16.76 7.89 -17.49
CA THR A 58 15.74 7.53 -18.48
C THR A 58 14.58 6.74 -17.89
N TYR A 59 14.84 5.95 -16.86
CA TYR A 59 13.82 5.14 -16.21
C TYR A 59 14.06 5.02 -14.70
N ASP A 60 13.07 5.40 -13.92
CA ASP A 60 13.07 5.33 -12.46
C ASP A 60 11.76 4.73 -11.94
N ARG A 61 11.87 3.61 -11.24
CA ARG A 61 10.70 2.91 -10.68
C ARG A 61 10.18 3.52 -9.38
N SER A 62 10.89 4.43 -8.74
CA SER A 62 10.47 5.01 -7.46
C SER A 62 9.09 5.67 -7.57
N GLY A 63 8.85 6.45 -8.63
CA GLY A 63 7.56 7.10 -8.84
C GLY A 63 6.38 6.13 -9.05
N LEU A 64 6.62 4.93 -9.59
CA LEU A 64 5.58 3.90 -9.69
C LEU A 64 5.25 3.32 -8.31
N ILE A 65 6.26 3.03 -7.50
CA ILE A 65 6.11 2.50 -6.14
C ILE A 65 5.40 3.52 -5.25
N GLU A 66 5.84 4.78 -5.29
CA GLU A 66 5.23 5.87 -4.52
C GLU A 66 3.75 6.08 -4.87
N ARG A 67 3.40 6.06 -6.17
CA ARG A 67 2.00 6.14 -6.61
C ARG A 67 1.17 4.95 -6.12
N ALA A 68 1.72 3.72 -6.16
CA ALA A 68 1.03 2.54 -5.67
C ALA A 68 0.74 2.64 -4.16
N VAL A 69 1.73 3.09 -3.36
CA VAL A 69 1.57 3.30 -1.92
C VAL A 69 0.59 4.44 -1.63
N ALA A 70 0.67 5.55 -2.37
CA ALA A 70 -0.26 6.67 -2.23
C ALA A 70 -1.70 6.26 -2.57
N ASN A 71 -1.90 5.50 -3.63
CA ASN A 71 -3.22 4.98 -4.00
C ASN A 71 -3.79 4.06 -2.91
N LEU A 72 -2.98 3.15 -2.36
CA LEU A 72 -3.42 2.29 -1.26
C LEU A 72 -3.83 3.13 -0.04
N ARG A 73 -3.01 4.11 0.35
CA ARG A 73 -3.33 5.00 1.47
C ARG A 73 -4.61 5.79 1.25
N ASN A 74 -4.80 6.32 0.03
CA ASN A 74 -6.00 7.09 -0.31
C ASN A 74 -7.25 6.20 -0.31
N LYS A 75 -7.15 4.98 -0.83
CA LYS A 75 -8.25 4.01 -0.79
C LYS A 75 -8.58 3.59 0.65
N LEU A 76 -7.59 3.32 1.48
CA LEU A 76 -7.80 3.06 2.90
C LEU A 76 -8.53 4.21 3.60
N ALA A 77 -8.14 5.45 3.34
CA ALA A 77 -8.78 6.63 3.92
C ALA A 77 -10.22 6.81 3.42
N GLU A 78 -10.46 6.64 2.12
CA GLU A 78 -11.78 6.68 1.49
C GLU A 78 -12.72 5.64 2.12
N GLU A 79 -12.29 4.38 2.15
CA GLU A 79 -13.04 3.27 2.74
C GLU A 79 -13.34 3.50 4.23
N PHE A 80 -12.34 3.97 4.96
CA PHE A 80 -12.50 4.31 6.38
C PHE A 80 -13.59 5.36 6.60
N ILE A 81 -13.60 6.43 5.79
CA ILE A 81 -14.60 7.50 5.88
C ILE A 81 -16.00 6.97 5.51
N VAL A 82 -16.11 6.21 4.43
CA VAL A 82 -17.38 5.66 3.97
C VAL A 82 -17.96 4.71 5.02
N VAL A 83 -17.15 3.80 5.55
CA VAL A 83 -17.60 2.85 6.61
C VAL A 83 -18.01 3.61 7.87
N ALA A 84 -17.21 4.59 8.31
CA ALA A 84 -17.55 5.41 9.47
C ALA A 84 -18.88 6.14 9.30
N LEU A 85 -19.15 6.69 8.10
CA LEU A 85 -20.38 7.40 7.77
C LEU A 85 -21.58 6.44 7.72
N VAL A 86 -21.44 5.31 7.03
CA VAL A 86 -22.50 4.31 6.92
C VAL A 86 -22.82 3.71 8.29
N CYS A 87 -21.81 3.29 9.04
CA CYS A 87 -22.02 2.74 10.38
C CYS A 87 -22.61 3.79 11.34
N GLY A 88 -22.16 5.05 11.26
CA GLY A 88 -22.70 6.13 12.07
C GLY A 88 -24.17 6.43 11.76
N LEU A 89 -24.56 6.39 10.47
CA LEU A 89 -25.93 6.69 10.03
C LEU A 89 -26.91 5.55 10.35
N PHE A 90 -26.51 4.30 10.11
CA PHE A 90 -27.42 3.14 10.23
C PHE A 90 -27.48 2.54 11.63
N LEU A 91 -26.35 2.52 12.35
CA LEU A 91 -26.32 1.86 13.65
C LEU A 91 -26.74 2.75 14.81
N LEU A 92 -26.70 4.09 14.67
CA LEU A 92 -26.98 5.08 15.75
C LEU A 92 -26.28 4.77 17.10
N HIS A 93 -25.51 3.66 17.15
CA HIS A 93 -24.78 3.17 18.31
C HIS A 93 -23.27 3.32 18.07
N LEU A 94 -22.69 4.35 18.66
CA LEU A 94 -21.27 4.73 18.50
C LEU A 94 -20.30 3.58 18.84
N ARG A 95 -20.66 2.71 19.78
CA ARG A 95 -19.83 1.56 20.21
C ARG A 95 -19.69 0.51 19.12
N SER A 96 -20.77 0.14 18.42
CA SER A 96 -20.75 -0.85 17.33
C SER A 96 -20.06 -0.32 16.08
N ALA A 97 -20.27 0.97 15.75
CA ALA A 97 -19.57 1.63 14.68
C ALA A 97 -18.05 1.66 14.90
N PHE A 98 -17.61 1.91 16.13
CA PHE A 98 -16.20 1.93 16.49
C PHE A 98 -15.51 0.58 16.25
N VAL A 99 -16.17 -0.52 16.55
CA VAL A 99 -15.62 -1.88 16.31
C VAL A 99 -15.39 -2.10 14.80
N ALA A 100 -16.35 -1.76 13.95
CA ALA A 100 -16.20 -1.88 12.49
C ALA A 100 -15.04 -1.01 11.96
N ILE A 101 -14.99 0.23 12.43
CA ILE A 101 -13.97 1.21 12.02
C ILE A 101 -12.56 0.75 12.40
N VAL A 102 -12.37 0.19 13.61
CA VAL A 102 -11.06 -0.26 14.09
C VAL A 102 -10.64 -1.60 13.46
N SER A 103 -11.59 -2.46 13.09
CA SER A 103 -11.28 -3.77 12.49
C SER A 103 -10.53 -3.65 11.16
N LEU A 104 -10.80 -2.62 10.37
CA LEU A 104 -10.16 -2.37 9.07
C LEU A 104 -8.65 -2.13 9.18
N PRO A 105 -8.18 -1.09 9.88
CA PRO A 105 -6.75 -0.84 10.01
C PRO A 105 -6.05 -1.99 10.75
N LEU A 106 -6.73 -2.63 11.70
CA LEU A 106 -6.19 -3.78 12.42
C LEU A 106 -5.96 -4.97 11.48
N GLY A 107 -6.92 -5.29 10.61
CA GLY A 107 -6.78 -6.36 9.61
C GLY A 107 -5.62 -6.11 8.64
N VAL A 108 -5.46 -4.89 8.16
CA VAL A 108 -4.34 -4.49 7.29
C VAL A 108 -2.99 -4.60 8.03
N LEU A 109 -2.93 -4.15 9.28
CA LEU A 109 -1.71 -4.27 10.08
C LEU A 109 -1.33 -5.73 10.34
N ILE A 110 -2.32 -6.59 10.64
CA ILE A 110 -2.11 -8.03 10.79
C ILE A 110 -1.56 -8.63 9.49
N ALA A 111 -2.14 -8.27 8.34
CA ALA A 111 -1.64 -8.73 7.04
C ALA A 111 -0.18 -8.34 6.82
N PHE A 112 0.23 -7.11 7.12
CA PHE A 112 1.63 -6.69 7.02
C PHE A 112 2.55 -7.41 8.01
N ILE A 113 2.09 -7.69 9.23
CA ILE A 113 2.86 -8.45 10.22
C ILE A 113 3.10 -9.87 9.71
N VAL A 114 2.06 -10.53 9.20
CA VAL A 114 2.15 -11.89 8.63
C VAL A 114 3.09 -11.90 7.42
N MET A 115 2.94 -10.96 6.48
CA MET A 115 3.85 -10.83 5.33
C MET A 115 5.30 -10.67 5.77
N ARG A 116 5.55 -9.82 6.77
CA ARG A 116 6.90 -9.64 7.33
C ARG A 116 7.44 -10.94 7.93
N HIS A 117 6.62 -11.68 8.66
CA HIS A 117 7.02 -12.94 9.29
C HIS A 117 7.32 -14.03 8.24
N GLN A 118 6.55 -14.07 7.17
CA GLN A 118 6.73 -15.00 6.05
C GLN A 118 7.83 -14.58 5.06
N GLY A 119 8.45 -13.42 5.24
CA GLY A 119 9.45 -12.88 4.30
C GLY A 119 8.87 -12.43 2.96
N VAL A 120 7.55 -12.23 2.89
CA VAL A 120 6.88 -11.74 1.68
C VAL A 120 7.08 -10.23 1.56
N ASN A 121 7.70 -9.80 0.47
CA ASN A 121 7.92 -8.38 0.21
C ASN A 121 6.62 -7.66 -0.14
N ALA A 122 6.44 -6.46 0.42
CA ALA A 122 5.38 -5.54 0.03
C ALA A 122 5.68 -4.95 -1.37
N ASN A 123 5.31 -5.67 -2.41
CA ASN A 123 5.41 -5.25 -3.79
C ASN A 123 4.04 -4.75 -4.30
N ILE A 124 3.99 -4.24 -5.54
CA ILE A 124 2.76 -3.71 -6.14
C ILE A 124 1.63 -4.76 -6.18
N MET A 125 1.96 -6.02 -6.41
CA MET A 125 0.98 -7.11 -6.44
C MET A 125 0.42 -7.39 -5.04
N SER A 126 1.28 -7.43 -4.01
CA SER A 126 0.85 -7.60 -2.61
C SER A 126 -0.03 -6.44 -2.15
N LEU A 127 0.35 -5.20 -2.48
CA LEU A 127 -0.42 -4.01 -2.14
C LEU A 127 -1.77 -3.99 -2.88
N GLY A 128 -1.80 -4.41 -4.15
CA GLY A 128 -3.03 -4.59 -4.92
C GLY A 128 -3.96 -5.65 -4.31
N GLY A 129 -3.40 -6.78 -3.88
CA GLY A 129 -4.14 -7.84 -3.17
C GLY A 129 -4.74 -7.33 -1.85
N ILE A 130 -3.98 -6.55 -1.07
CA ILE A 130 -4.50 -5.93 0.16
C ILE A 130 -5.63 -4.95 -0.14
N ALA A 131 -5.52 -4.13 -1.19
CA ALA A 131 -6.58 -3.20 -1.58
C ALA A 131 -7.90 -3.92 -1.93
N ILE A 132 -7.82 -5.05 -2.63
CA ILE A 132 -9.01 -5.88 -2.93
C ILE A 132 -9.56 -6.52 -1.65
N ALA A 133 -8.69 -7.04 -0.78
CA ALA A 133 -9.09 -7.68 0.47
C ALA A 133 -9.79 -6.71 1.43
N ILE A 134 -9.41 -5.43 1.43
CA ILE A 134 -10.05 -4.39 2.22
C ILE A 134 -11.53 -4.27 1.87
N GLY A 135 -11.88 -4.19 0.58
CA GLY A 135 -13.29 -4.12 0.14
C GLY A 135 -14.09 -5.32 0.65
N ALA A 136 -13.60 -6.53 0.46
CA ALA A 136 -14.28 -7.75 0.94
C ALA A 136 -14.40 -7.81 2.48
N MET A 137 -13.40 -7.31 3.20
CA MET A 137 -13.38 -7.28 4.66
C MET A 137 -14.39 -6.26 5.21
N VAL A 138 -14.52 -5.10 4.56
CA VAL A 138 -15.52 -4.07 4.90
C VAL A 138 -16.93 -4.65 4.82
N ASP A 139 -17.27 -5.26 3.69
CA ASP A 139 -18.58 -5.84 3.47
C ASP A 139 -18.91 -6.91 4.51
N ALA A 140 -17.95 -7.79 4.81
CA ALA A 140 -18.13 -8.83 5.84
C ALA A 140 -18.32 -8.22 7.25
N ALA A 141 -17.56 -7.18 7.60
CA ALA A 141 -17.67 -6.52 8.89
C ALA A 141 -19.02 -5.81 9.06
N VAL A 142 -19.48 -5.09 8.03
CA VAL A 142 -20.78 -4.40 8.04
C VAL A 142 -21.93 -5.39 8.19
N VAL A 143 -21.95 -6.46 7.40
CA VAL A 143 -22.98 -7.51 7.47
C VAL A 143 -22.98 -8.19 8.84
N MET A 144 -21.81 -8.47 9.42
CA MET A 144 -21.70 -9.12 10.72
C MET A 144 -22.27 -8.22 11.84
N ILE A 145 -21.95 -6.93 11.82
CA ILE A 145 -22.46 -5.97 12.81
C ILE A 145 -23.95 -5.74 12.66
N GLU A 146 -24.47 -5.62 11.43
CA GLU A 146 -25.89 -5.49 11.17
C GLU A 146 -26.67 -6.72 11.68
N ASN A 147 -26.14 -7.92 11.43
CA ASN A 147 -26.78 -9.16 11.90
C ASN A 147 -26.74 -9.28 13.43
N ALA A 148 -25.63 -8.88 14.06
CA ALA A 148 -25.54 -8.82 15.52
C ALA A 148 -26.57 -7.85 16.10
N HIS A 149 -26.69 -6.64 15.51
CA HIS A 149 -27.64 -5.63 15.95
C HIS A 149 -29.09 -6.11 15.83
N LYS A 150 -29.47 -6.69 14.70
CA LYS A 150 -30.80 -7.27 14.50
C LYS A 150 -31.12 -8.41 15.47
N LYS A 151 -30.12 -9.21 15.85
CA LYS A 151 -30.31 -10.26 16.88
C LYS A 151 -30.50 -9.67 18.27
N LEU A 152 -29.76 -8.62 18.62
CA LEU A 152 -29.92 -7.93 19.91
C LEU A 152 -31.28 -7.24 20.01
N GLU A 153 -31.73 -6.54 18.97
CA GLU A 153 -33.06 -5.93 18.93
C GLU A 153 -34.17 -6.98 19.07
N ARG A 154 -34.08 -8.10 18.37
CA ARG A 154 -35.05 -9.20 18.48
C ARG A 154 -35.07 -9.78 19.87
N TRP A 155 -33.90 -10.02 20.47
CA TRP A 155 -33.78 -10.51 21.82
C TRP A 155 -34.41 -9.53 22.84
N ALA A 156 -34.12 -8.24 22.72
CA ALA A 156 -34.70 -7.19 23.57
C ALA A 156 -36.23 -7.11 23.44
N HIS A 157 -36.75 -7.36 22.24
CA HIS A 157 -38.20 -7.39 22.00
C HIS A 157 -38.87 -8.64 22.61
N GLU A 158 -38.18 -9.78 22.60
CA GLU A 158 -38.66 -11.05 23.19
C GLU A 158 -38.52 -11.08 24.72
N HIS A 159 -37.65 -10.25 25.31
CA HIS A 159 -37.35 -10.22 26.75
C HIS A 159 -37.40 -8.81 27.31
N PRO A 160 -38.56 -8.15 27.33
CA PRO A 160 -38.68 -6.73 27.72
C PRO A 160 -38.30 -6.45 29.17
N ASP A 161 -38.32 -7.46 30.04
CA ASP A 161 -38.00 -7.33 31.48
C ASP A 161 -36.53 -7.67 31.81
N GLN A 162 -35.69 -7.97 30.84
CA GLN A 162 -34.30 -8.35 31.04
C GLN A 162 -33.36 -7.37 30.34
N THR A 163 -32.49 -6.73 31.10
CA THR A 163 -31.38 -5.93 30.55
C THR A 163 -30.21 -6.82 30.24
N LEU A 164 -29.60 -6.65 29.05
CA LEU A 164 -28.35 -7.33 28.70
C LEU A 164 -27.24 -6.83 29.66
N ALA A 165 -26.52 -7.75 30.29
CA ALA A 165 -25.34 -7.41 31.08
C ALA A 165 -24.30 -6.70 30.18
N GLY A 166 -24.13 -5.38 30.34
CA GLY A 166 -23.23 -4.55 29.56
C GLY A 166 -23.80 -3.20 29.13
N GLU A 167 -25.03 -2.88 29.49
CA GLU A 167 -25.65 -1.54 29.24
C GLU A 167 -25.44 -0.54 30.40
N GLU A 168 -24.55 -0.82 31.36
CA GLU A 168 -24.13 0.14 32.36
C GLU A 168 -22.90 0.96 31.93
#